data_a8eda8d5377ce526c5128a665a981081
#
_entry.id   a8eda8d5377ce526c5128a665a981081
#
_cell.length_a   1.000
_cell.length_b   1.000
_cell.length_c   1.000
_cell.angle_alpha   90.00
_cell.angle_beta   90.00
_cell.angle_gamma   90.00
#
_symmetry.space_group_name_H-M   'P 1'
#
loop_
_entity.id
_entity.type
_entity.pdbx_description
1 polymer ?
#
loop_
_entity_poly.entity_id
_entity_poly.type
_entity_poly.pdbx_seq_one_letter_code
_entity_poly.pdbx_strand_id
1 'polypeptide(L)'
;MKYRLVVRVPAKADVRSTARRYELQRPGLGREFVAEVDAALSRVAENPLQYQVLHRETRRAIVHRFPFGVFYRIEASNIVVFSVSHLHRNPASWKARVA
;
A
#
# COMPACT_ATOMS: atom_id res chain seq x y z
N MET A 1 7.84 19.83 -5.51
CA MET A 1 6.81 19.38 -6.45
C MET A 1 5.76 18.57 -5.73
N LYS A 2 4.50 18.88 -5.97
CA LYS A 2 3.41 18.15 -5.33
C LYS A 2 2.93 17.00 -6.20
N TYR A 3 2.78 15.84 -5.59
CA TYR A 3 2.21 14.67 -6.24
C TYR A 3 0.77 14.49 -5.81
N ARG A 4 -0.03 13.95 -6.73
CA ARG A 4 -1.41 13.59 -6.43
C ARG A 4 -1.46 12.10 -6.10
N LEU A 5 -2.02 11.77 -4.93
CA LEU A 5 -2.15 10.37 -4.51
C LEU A 5 -3.43 9.79 -5.08
N VAL A 6 -3.30 8.70 -5.82
CA VAL A 6 -4.42 7.98 -6.42
C VAL A 6 -4.38 6.54 -5.92
N VAL A 7 -5.37 6.12 -5.16
CA VAL A 7 -5.46 4.75 -4.66
C VAL A 7 -6.47 3.99 -5.52
N ARG A 8 -5.99 2.97 -6.22
CA ARG A 8 -6.85 2.20 -7.12
C ARG A 8 -7.81 1.32 -6.34
N VAL A 9 -8.92 0.97 -7.00
CA VAL A 9 -9.98 0.15 -6.38
C VAL A 9 -9.45 -1.16 -5.83
N PRO A 10 -8.60 -1.93 -6.53
CA PRO A 10 -8.06 -3.17 -5.94
C PRO A 10 -7.27 -2.94 -4.66
N ALA A 11 -6.51 -1.85 -4.58
CA ALA A 11 -5.76 -1.53 -3.36
C ALA A 11 -6.70 -1.20 -2.22
N LYS A 12 -7.78 -0.45 -2.49
CA LYS A 12 -8.80 -0.15 -1.47
C LYS A 12 -9.45 -1.44 -0.97
N ALA A 13 -9.73 -2.37 -1.88
CA ALA A 13 -10.30 -3.66 -1.51
C ALA A 13 -9.34 -4.48 -0.64
N ASP A 14 -8.03 -4.42 -0.95
CA ASP A 14 -7.01 -5.07 -0.13
C ASP A 14 -7.07 -4.58 1.31
N VAL A 15 -7.16 -3.28 1.50
CA VAL A 15 -7.21 -2.68 2.84
C VAL A 15 -8.45 -3.11 3.59
N ARG A 16 -9.62 -3.06 2.92
CA ARG A 16 -10.88 -3.43 3.56
C ARG A 16 -10.89 -4.88 4.00
N SER A 17 -10.46 -5.79 3.12
CA SER A 17 -10.50 -7.23 3.45
C SER A 17 -9.50 -7.56 4.55
N THR A 18 -8.33 -6.94 4.53
CA THR A 18 -7.31 -7.16 5.57
C THR A 18 -7.77 -6.60 6.92
N ALA A 19 -8.35 -5.39 6.92
CA ALA A 19 -8.86 -4.79 8.14
C ALA A 19 -9.95 -5.66 8.76
N ARG A 20 -10.82 -6.23 7.92
CA ARG A 20 -11.88 -7.12 8.40
C ARG A 20 -11.31 -8.36 9.07
N ARG A 21 -10.28 -8.96 8.48
CA ARG A 21 -9.63 -10.14 9.08
C ARG A 21 -8.98 -9.81 10.42
N TYR A 22 -8.32 -8.67 10.51
CA TYR A 22 -7.72 -8.24 11.78
C TYR A 22 -8.79 -7.96 12.83
N GLU A 23 -9.91 -7.36 12.43
CA GLU A 23 -10.99 -7.05 13.35
C GLU A 23 -11.58 -8.33 13.96
N LEU A 24 -11.63 -9.42 13.19
CA LEU A 24 -12.09 -10.70 13.70
C LEU A 24 -11.12 -11.30 14.71
N GLN A 25 -9.86 -10.93 14.67
CA GLN A 25 -8.87 -11.41 15.63
C GLN A 25 -8.98 -10.66 16.96
N ARG A 26 -9.24 -9.36 16.90
CA ARG A 26 -9.35 -8.53 18.10
C ARG A 26 -10.12 -7.26 17.75
N PRO A 27 -11.15 -6.91 18.55
CA PRO A 27 -11.89 -5.66 18.32
C PRO A 27 -10.95 -4.46 18.30
N GLY A 28 -11.10 -3.60 17.29
CA GLY A 28 -10.28 -2.41 17.11
C GLY A 28 -9.03 -2.61 16.30
N LEU A 29 -8.59 -3.86 16.08
CA LEU A 29 -7.35 -4.11 15.36
C LEU A 29 -7.47 -3.72 13.89
N GLY A 30 -8.63 -3.89 13.28
CA GLY A 30 -8.85 -3.45 11.90
C GLY A 30 -8.68 -1.96 11.74
N ARG A 31 -9.18 -1.17 12.70
CA ARG A 31 -9.02 0.29 12.69
C ARG A 31 -7.55 0.67 12.84
N GLU A 32 -6.82 -0.04 13.70
CA GLU A 32 -5.38 0.21 13.87
C GLU A 32 -4.63 -0.06 12.57
N PHE A 33 -4.99 -1.12 11.86
CA PHE A 33 -4.39 -1.43 10.57
C PHE A 33 -4.63 -0.31 9.56
N VAL A 34 -5.87 0.15 9.44
CA VAL A 34 -6.22 1.23 8.51
C VAL A 34 -5.43 2.50 8.84
N ALA A 35 -5.29 2.83 10.14
CA ALA A 35 -4.55 4.00 10.55
C ALA A 35 -3.08 3.92 10.13
N GLU A 36 -2.48 2.73 10.23
CA GLU A 36 -1.08 2.55 9.83
C GLU A 36 -0.92 2.60 8.31
N VAL A 37 -1.90 2.09 7.56
CA VAL A 37 -1.89 2.23 6.10
C VAL A 37 -1.99 3.71 5.72
N ASP A 38 -2.89 4.46 6.35
CA ASP A 38 -3.04 5.89 6.08
C ASP A 38 -1.74 6.64 6.38
N ALA A 39 -1.06 6.28 7.46
CA ALA A 39 0.23 6.88 7.81
C ALA A 39 1.28 6.57 6.74
N ALA A 40 1.29 5.33 6.24
CA ALA A 40 2.21 4.94 5.17
C ALA A 40 1.92 5.73 3.88
N LEU A 41 0.65 5.90 3.54
CA LEU A 41 0.26 6.69 2.37
C LEU A 41 0.71 8.14 2.51
N SER A 42 0.62 8.72 3.70
CA SER A 42 1.08 10.08 3.96
C SER A 42 2.58 10.21 3.75
N ARG A 43 3.36 9.22 4.22
CA ARG A 43 4.81 9.22 4.02
C ARG A 43 5.17 9.12 2.54
N VAL A 44 4.43 8.31 1.79
CA VAL A 44 4.63 8.19 0.34
C VAL A 44 4.32 9.51 -0.35
N ALA A 45 3.22 10.16 0.04
CA ALA A 45 2.82 11.43 -0.57
C ALA A 45 3.86 12.54 -0.32
N GLU A 46 4.50 12.52 0.85
CA GLU A 46 5.51 13.53 1.17
C GLU A 46 6.78 13.36 0.35
N ASN A 47 7.23 12.11 0.16
CA ASN A 47 8.46 11.86 -0.59
C ASN A 47 8.40 10.48 -1.25
N PRO A 48 7.72 10.39 -2.42
CA PRO A 48 7.55 9.10 -3.08
C PRO A 48 8.85 8.51 -3.63
N LEU A 49 9.88 9.32 -3.81
CA LEU A 49 11.15 8.86 -4.36
C LEU A 49 12.07 8.24 -3.31
N GLN A 50 11.73 8.33 -2.03
CA GLN A 50 12.58 7.80 -0.97
C GLN A 50 12.58 6.27 -0.92
N TYR A 51 11.60 5.62 -1.51
CA TYR A 51 11.47 4.17 -1.47
C TYR A 51 12.06 3.51 -2.70
N GLN A 52 12.67 2.35 -2.49
CA GLN A 52 13.40 1.63 -3.53
C GLN A 52 12.46 1.06 -4.59
N VAL A 53 12.92 1.12 -5.85
CA VAL A 53 12.23 0.44 -6.96
C VAL A 53 12.49 -1.05 -6.85
N LEU A 54 11.44 -1.86 -6.87
CA LEU A 54 11.53 -3.31 -6.77
C LEU A 54 11.40 -4.01 -8.11
N HIS A 55 10.44 -3.56 -8.95
CA HIS A 55 10.10 -4.25 -10.18
C HIS A 55 9.28 -3.30 -11.05
N ARG A 56 9.72 -3.09 -12.30
CA ARG A 56 8.97 -2.28 -13.29
C ARG A 56 8.48 -0.96 -12.72
N GLU A 57 9.38 -0.16 -12.20
CA GLU A 57 9.06 1.15 -11.62
C GLU A 57 8.19 1.08 -10.36
N THR A 58 7.91 -0.12 -9.85
CA THR A 58 7.13 -0.31 -8.64
C THR A 58 7.97 -0.07 -7.41
N ARG A 59 7.47 0.76 -6.51
CA ARG A 59 8.08 1.02 -5.20
C ARG A 59 7.19 0.47 -4.10
N ARG A 60 7.77 0.22 -2.94
CA ARG A 60 7.05 -0.34 -1.81
C ARG A 60 7.37 0.44 -0.54
N ALA A 61 6.32 0.88 0.16
CA ALA A 61 6.44 1.47 1.49
C ALA A 61 5.90 0.46 2.49
N ILE A 62 6.67 0.22 3.56
CA ILE A 62 6.29 -0.76 4.58
C ILE A 62 5.26 -0.12 5.53
N VAL A 63 4.21 -0.86 5.85
CA VAL A 63 3.22 -0.46 6.85
C VAL A 63 3.82 -0.77 8.22
N HIS A 64 3.85 0.22 9.15
CA HIS A 64 4.40 -0.01 10.46
C HIS A 64 3.47 -0.93 11.27
N ARG A 65 4.05 -1.80 12.12
CA ARG A 65 3.37 -2.72 13.03
C ARG A 65 2.69 -3.90 12.35
N PHE A 66 2.53 -3.89 11.05
CA PHE A 66 1.86 -4.95 10.30
C PHE A 66 2.74 -5.40 9.15
N PRO A 67 2.76 -6.71 8.82
CA PRO A 67 3.65 -7.24 7.79
C PRO A 67 3.07 -7.00 6.38
N PHE A 68 2.79 -5.74 6.05
CA PHE A 68 2.20 -5.35 4.78
C PHE A 68 3.01 -4.25 4.12
N GLY A 69 2.92 -4.17 2.81
CA GLY A 69 3.51 -3.11 2.02
C GLY A 69 2.47 -2.42 1.15
N VAL A 70 2.68 -1.13 0.94
CA VAL A 70 1.91 -0.32 0.00
C VAL A 70 2.73 -0.27 -1.28
N PHE A 71 2.19 -0.78 -2.38
CA PHE A 71 2.88 -0.85 -3.66
C PHE A 71 2.34 0.21 -4.59
N TYR A 72 3.24 1.01 -5.16
CA TYR A 72 2.83 2.15 -5.98
C TYR A 72 3.84 2.42 -7.11
N ARG A 73 3.39 3.20 -8.08
CA ARG A 73 4.22 3.71 -9.17
C ARG A 73 4.00 5.21 -9.27
N ILE A 74 4.99 5.91 -9.81
CA ILE A 74 4.86 7.33 -10.11
C ILE A 74 4.59 7.44 -11.60
N GLU A 75 3.46 8.05 -11.96
CA GLU A 75 3.06 8.28 -13.35
C GLU A 75 2.82 9.77 -13.51
N ALA A 76 3.74 10.45 -14.20
CA ALA A 76 3.76 11.90 -14.29
C ALA A 76 3.80 12.49 -12.87
N SER A 77 2.82 13.29 -12.48
CA SER A 77 2.75 13.83 -11.12
C SER A 77 1.81 13.05 -10.21
N ASN A 78 1.41 11.84 -10.63
CA ASN A 78 0.53 10.99 -9.83
C ASN A 78 1.30 9.87 -9.15
N ILE A 79 0.96 9.63 -7.89
CA ILE A 79 1.40 8.43 -7.17
C ILE A 79 0.25 7.47 -7.24
N VAL A 80 0.41 6.38 -7.99
CA VAL A 80 -0.67 5.41 -8.22
C VAL A 80 -0.44 4.21 -7.34
N VAL A 81 -1.26 4.05 -6.30
CA VAL A 81 -1.20 2.90 -5.39
C VAL A 81 -2.11 1.81 -5.97
N PHE A 82 -1.53 0.66 -6.29
CA PHE A 82 -2.28 -0.42 -6.93
C PHE A 82 -2.41 -1.68 -6.08
N SER A 83 -1.68 -1.78 -4.97
CA SER A 83 -1.76 -2.96 -4.11
C SER A 83 -1.36 -2.65 -2.69
N VAL A 84 -2.04 -3.27 -1.72
CA VAL A 84 -1.60 -3.32 -0.33
C VAL A 84 -1.57 -4.80 0.03
N SER A 85 -0.37 -5.37 0.08
CA SER A 85 -0.18 -6.82 0.15
C SER A 85 0.74 -7.22 1.29
N HIS A 86 0.49 -8.43 1.82
CA HIS A 86 1.35 -9.02 2.84
C HIS A 86 2.75 -9.22 2.28
N LEU A 87 3.77 -8.92 3.07
CA LEU A 87 5.17 -8.97 2.63
C LEU A 87 5.63 -10.38 2.25
N HIS A 88 5.01 -11.41 2.83
CA HIS A 88 5.37 -12.80 2.56
C HIS A 88 4.47 -13.46 1.52
N ARG A 89 3.53 -12.71 0.94
CA ARG A 89 2.70 -13.24 -0.14
C ARG A 89 3.54 -13.39 -1.40
N ASN A 90 3.18 -14.38 -2.24
CA ASN A 90 3.85 -14.57 -3.53
C ASN A 90 3.83 -13.24 -4.31
N PRO A 91 4.99 -12.72 -4.73
CA PRO A 91 5.06 -11.46 -5.47
C PRO A 91 4.21 -11.44 -6.73
N ALA A 92 3.88 -12.58 -7.31
CA ALA A 92 3.01 -12.64 -8.48
C ALA A 92 1.66 -11.93 -8.23
N SER A 93 1.18 -11.91 -6.98
CA SER A 93 -0.12 -11.32 -6.67
C SER A 93 -0.16 -9.81 -6.94
N TRP A 94 0.91 -9.07 -6.63
CA TRP A 94 0.93 -7.63 -6.92
C TRP A 94 1.57 -7.34 -8.28
N LYS A 95 2.52 -8.19 -8.72
CA LYS A 95 3.14 -8.01 -10.04
C LYS A 95 2.13 -8.12 -11.17
N ALA A 96 1.12 -8.95 -11.00
CA ALA A 96 0.08 -9.11 -12.00
C ALA A 96 -0.72 -7.81 -12.23
N ARG A 97 -0.71 -6.91 -11.25
CA ARG A 97 -1.42 -5.61 -11.35
C ARG A 97 -0.59 -4.53 -12.02
N VAL A 98 0.68 -4.79 -12.27
CA VAL A 98 1.58 -3.86 -12.95
C VAL A 98 1.55 -4.21 -14.43
N ALA A 99 0.67 -3.62 -15.18
CA ALA A 99 0.56 -3.90 -16.60
C ALA A 99 1.22 -2.82 -17.42
#